data_d57d8e70f9d6748c1f3d556b4b2b9a08
#
_entry.id   d57d8e70f9d6748c1f3d556b4b2b9a08
#
_cell.length_a   1.000
_cell.length_b   1.000
_cell.length_c   1.000
_cell.angle_alpha   90.00
_cell.angle_beta   90.00
_cell.angle_gamma   90.00
#
_symmetry.space_group_name_H-M   'P 1'
#
loop_
_entity.id
_entity.type
_entity.pdbx_description
1 polymer ?
#
loop_
_entity_poly.entity_id
_entity_poly.type
_entity_poly.pdbx_seq_one_letter_code
_entity_poly.pdbx_strand_id
1 'polypeptide(L)'
;MTAAATRTSPSSAHRALTGADLSRLRARSRRRPRAVLAVLGLTLLGAMAVRVLLGTYTVTIPDFLTILGGGTVDAAPAASFIVMEDKLPHAVLGALAGLAFGTAGAVFQLLLRNPLASPDVIGISASASLGAIASAAFFGAAGLGLAAGGLIGAGLAAVAVFLLSVSGRAASGPGAGE
;
A
#
# COMPACT_ATOMS: atom_id res chain seq x y z
N MET A 1 21.30 -72.14 13.26
CA MET A 1 20.50 -71.57 12.14
C MET A 1 20.49 -70.07 12.29
N THR A 2 21.37 -69.41 11.52
CA THR A 2 21.63 -67.98 11.60
C THR A 2 20.89 -67.30 10.45
N ALA A 3 19.85 -66.54 10.72
CA ALA A 3 19.11 -65.80 9.73
C ALA A 3 19.89 -64.49 9.38
N ALA A 4 20.37 -64.40 8.17
CA ALA A 4 21.01 -63.20 7.62
C ALA A 4 19.91 -62.14 7.33
N ALA A 5 19.92 -61.07 8.06
CA ALA A 5 19.07 -59.89 7.79
C ALA A 5 19.64 -59.12 6.59
N THR A 6 18.97 -59.24 5.45
CA THR A 6 19.26 -58.45 4.24
C THR A 6 18.88 -57.00 4.51
N ARG A 7 19.91 -56.15 4.74
CA ARG A 7 19.73 -54.67 4.78
C ARG A 7 19.50 -54.21 3.35
N THR A 8 18.26 -53.93 3.02
CA THR A 8 17.93 -53.10 1.83
C THR A 8 18.33 -51.67 2.08
N SER A 9 19.44 -51.27 1.47
CA SER A 9 19.86 -49.85 1.41
C SER A 9 18.82 -49.04 0.63
N PRO A 10 18.26 -47.96 1.19
CA PRO A 10 17.44 -47.06 0.41
C PRO A 10 18.36 -46.22 -0.47
N SER A 11 18.59 -46.68 -1.71
CA SER A 11 19.13 -45.84 -2.77
C SER A 11 18.10 -44.76 -3.08
N SER A 12 18.05 -43.74 -2.25
CA SER A 12 17.41 -42.48 -2.57
C SER A 12 18.15 -41.84 -3.72
N ALA A 13 17.63 -42.08 -4.91
CA ALA A 13 18.08 -41.42 -6.11
C ALA A 13 17.90 -39.89 -5.90
N HIS A 14 18.95 -39.24 -5.40
CA HIS A 14 19.12 -37.80 -5.53
C HIS A 14 19.16 -37.48 -7.02
N ARG A 15 17.97 -37.32 -7.63
CA ARG A 15 17.87 -36.79 -8.99
C ARG A 15 18.43 -35.38 -8.94
N ALA A 16 19.71 -35.26 -9.38
CA ALA A 16 20.35 -33.95 -9.50
C ALA A 16 19.44 -33.08 -10.37
N LEU A 17 18.92 -31.97 -9.79
CA LEU A 17 18.12 -31.03 -10.53
C LEU A 17 18.91 -30.46 -11.67
N THR A 18 18.54 -30.78 -12.90
CA THR A 18 19.17 -30.28 -14.10
C THR A 18 18.97 -28.77 -14.19
N GLY A 19 19.93 -28.03 -14.78
CA GLY A 19 19.81 -26.59 -14.97
C GLY A 19 18.51 -26.16 -15.66
N ALA A 20 17.95 -27.04 -16.52
CA ALA A 20 16.65 -26.86 -17.15
C ALA A 20 15.48 -26.91 -16.13
N ASP A 21 15.57 -27.76 -15.11
CA ASP A 21 14.53 -27.85 -14.07
C ASP A 21 14.57 -26.60 -13.17
N LEU A 22 15.76 -26.11 -12.84
CA LEU A 22 15.94 -24.87 -12.09
C LEU A 22 15.44 -23.65 -12.86
N SER A 23 15.64 -23.61 -14.18
CA SER A 23 15.13 -22.52 -15.01
C SER A 23 13.60 -22.52 -15.10
N ARG A 24 12.98 -23.70 -15.21
CA ARG A 24 11.53 -23.88 -15.21
C ARG A 24 10.90 -23.49 -13.86
N LEU A 25 11.51 -23.89 -12.76
CA LEU A 25 11.07 -23.51 -11.40
C LEU A 25 11.18 -21.99 -11.20
N ARG A 26 12.27 -21.37 -11.64
CA ARG A 26 12.44 -19.91 -11.60
C ARG A 26 11.45 -19.18 -12.49
N ALA A 27 11.17 -19.69 -13.69
CA ALA A 27 10.19 -19.10 -14.60
C ALA A 27 8.76 -19.18 -14.03
N ARG A 28 8.40 -20.31 -13.41
CA ARG A 28 7.11 -20.52 -12.76
C ARG A 28 6.95 -19.67 -11.50
N SER A 29 8.02 -19.50 -10.73
CA SER A 29 8.06 -18.64 -9.55
C SER A 29 7.87 -17.14 -9.90
N ARG A 30 8.35 -16.70 -11.07
CA ARG A 30 8.21 -15.31 -11.52
C ARG A 30 6.88 -14.99 -12.21
N ARG A 31 6.16 -16.00 -12.71
CA ARG A 31 4.86 -15.80 -13.38
C ARG A 31 3.75 -15.45 -12.41
N ARG A 32 3.71 -16.09 -11.24
CA ARG A 32 2.68 -15.83 -10.21
C ARG A 32 2.68 -14.39 -9.71
N PRO A 33 3.80 -13.79 -9.26
CA PRO A 33 3.77 -12.40 -8.79
C PRO A 33 3.43 -11.40 -9.90
N ARG A 34 3.83 -11.68 -11.15
CA ARG A 34 3.46 -10.83 -12.29
C ARG A 34 1.96 -10.89 -12.60
N ALA A 35 1.35 -12.07 -12.51
CA ALA A 35 -0.08 -12.23 -12.67
C ALA A 35 -0.85 -11.49 -11.56
N VAL A 36 -0.42 -11.59 -10.32
CA VAL A 36 -1.02 -10.86 -9.20
C VAL A 36 -0.89 -9.34 -9.41
N LEU A 37 0.28 -8.85 -9.79
CA LEU A 37 0.48 -7.43 -10.10
C LEU A 37 -0.39 -6.96 -11.27
N ALA A 38 -0.54 -7.78 -12.31
CA ALA A 38 -1.41 -7.44 -13.44
C ALA A 38 -2.89 -7.39 -13.02
N VAL A 39 -3.36 -8.35 -12.22
CA VAL A 39 -4.73 -8.34 -11.68
C VAL A 39 -4.95 -7.12 -10.80
N LEU A 40 -4.04 -6.83 -9.87
CA LEU A 40 -4.15 -5.65 -9.00
C LEU A 40 -4.12 -4.35 -9.81
N GLY A 41 -3.23 -4.23 -10.79
CA GLY A 41 -3.18 -3.07 -11.69
C GLY A 41 -4.47 -2.91 -12.50
N LEU A 42 -5.02 -3.99 -13.03
CA LEU A 42 -6.29 -3.96 -13.77
C LEU A 42 -7.46 -3.58 -12.86
N THR A 43 -7.49 -4.11 -11.64
CA THR A 43 -8.51 -3.75 -10.62
C THR A 43 -8.42 -2.27 -10.25
N LEU A 44 -7.20 -1.75 -10.07
CA LEU A 44 -6.99 -0.32 -9.79
C LEU A 44 -7.47 0.55 -10.94
N LEU A 45 -7.07 0.21 -12.18
CA LEU A 45 -7.51 0.93 -13.38
C LEU A 45 -9.04 0.86 -13.54
N GLY A 46 -9.64 -0.30 -13.29
CA GLY A 46 -11.09 -0.47 -13.30
C GLY A 46 -11.78 0.40 -12.25
N ALA A 47 -11.26 0.43 -11.02
CA ALA A 47 -11.79 1.28 -9.95
C ALA A 47 -11.66 2.78 -10.28
N MET A 48 -10.52 3.20 -10.85
CA MET A 48 -10.33 4.57 -11.33
C MET A 48 -11.31 4.91 -12.45
N ALA A 49 -11.49 4.02 -13.43
CA ALA A 49 -12.46 4.21 -14.51
C ALA A 49 -13.90 4.35 -13.97
N VAL A 50 -14.29 3.48 -13.06
CA VAL A 50 -15.60 3.56 -12.37
C VAL A 50 -15.74 4.91 -11.66
N ARG A 51 -14.73 5.33 -10.91
CA ARG A 51 -14.77 6.60 -10.16
C ARG A 51 -14.87 7.81 -11.06
N VAL A 52 -14.20 7.81 -12.22
CA VAL A 52 -14.18 8.93 -13.16
C VAL A 52 -15.41 8.94 -14.07
N LEU A 53 -15.78 7.78 -14.61
CA LEU A 53 -16.88 7.68 -15.60
C LEU A 53 -18.26 7.68 -14.94
N LEU A 54 -18.41 7.04 -13.76
CA LEU A 54 -19.66 6.98 -13.03
C LEU A 54 -19.68 7.97 -11.86
N GLY A 55 -20.84 8.36 -11.43
CA GLY A 55 -21.05 9.29 -10.30
C GLY A 55 -22.21 10.25 -10.59
N THR A 56 -22.23 11.40 -9.92
CA THR A 56 -23.29 12.42 -10.03
C THR A 56 -23.53 12.86 -11.49
N TYR A 57 -22.49 12.81 -12.31
CA TYR A 57 -22.57 13.00 -13.76
C TYR A 57 -21.85 11.83 -14.44
N THR A 58 -22.57 11.11 -15.31
CA THR A 58 -21.99 9.99 -16.08
C THR A 58 -21.32 10.53 -17.32
N VAL A 59 -20.02 10.31 -17.44
CA VAL A 59 -19.22 10.70 -18.61
C VAL A 59 -19.03 9.48 -19.49
N THR A 60 -19.32 9.60 -20.78
CA THR A 60 -19.03 8.51 -21.73
C THR A 60 -17.54 8.42 -22.02
N ILE A 61 -17.07 7.25 -22.45
CA ILE A 61 -15.65 7.07 -22.78
C ILE A 61 -15.17 8.06 -23.88
N PRO A 62 -15.92 8.28 -24.97
CA PRO A 62 -15.56 9.29 -25.98
C PRO A 62 -15.45 10.71 -25.41
N ASP A 63 -16.40 11.11 -24.57
CA ASP A 63 -16.41 12.44 -23.95
C ASP A 63 -15.20 12.60 -23.02
N PHE A 64 -14.87 11.56 -22.24
CA PHE A 64 -13.69 11.57 -21.38
C PHE A 64 -12.39 11.75 -22.16
N LEU A 65 -12.24 11.05 -23.29
CA LEU A 65 -11.06 11.22 -24.16
C LEU A 65 -10.98 12.60 -24.78
N THR A 66 -12.13 13.18 -25.17
CA THR A 66 -12.22 14.54 -25.70
C THR A 66 -11.80 15.57 -24.63
N ILE A 67 -12.31 15.43 -23.40
CA ILE A 67 -11.95 16.29 -22.27
C ILE A 67 -10.46 16.17 -21.92
N LEU A 68 -9.91 14.96 -21.91
CA LEU A 68 -8.51 14.72 -21.63
C LEU A 68 -7.60 15.31 -22.70
N GLY A 69 -8.08 15.38 -23.96
CA GLY A 69 -7.42 16.05 -25.08
C GLY A 69 -7.56 17.59 -25.08
N GLY A 70 -8.21 18.16 -24.06
CA GLY A 70 -8.46 19.61 -23.95
C GLY A 70 -9.68 20.11 -24.72
N GLY A 71 -10.52 19.19 -25.24
CA GLY A 71 -11.78 19.53 -25.89
C GLY A 71 -12.92 19.77 -24.89
N THR A 72 -13.99 20.39 -25.39
CA THR A 72 -15.24 20.58 -24.64
C THR A 72 -16.32 19.66 -25.22
N VAL A 73 -17.24 19.24 -24.36
CA VAL A 73 -18.41 18.45 -24.79
C VAL A 73 -19.58 19.42 -24.90
N ASP A 74 -20.06 19.68 -26.14
CA ASP A 74 -21.10 20.68 -26.42
C ASP A 74 -22.42 20.40 -25.67
N ALA A 75 -22.74 19.12 -25.46
CA ALA A 75 -23.93 18.70 -24.72
C ALA A 75 -23.84 18.92 -23.20
N ALA A 76 -22.61 19.15 -22.66
CA ALA A 76 -22.37 19.29 -21.22
C ALA A 76 -21.11 20.13 -20.92
N PRO A 77 -21.18 21.47 -21.05
CA PRO A 77 -20.04 22.36 -20.82
C PRO A 77 -19.40 22.22 -19.44
N ALA A 78 -20.19 21.87 -18.41
CA ALA A 78 -19.70 21.63 -17.05
C ALA A 78 -18.97 20.29 -16.88
N ALA A 79 -19.07 19.36 -17.83
CA ALA A 79 -18.46 18.04 -17.71
C ALA A 79 -16.93 18.12 -17.66
N SER A 80 -16.31 19.00 -18.43
CA SER A 80 -14.87 19.21 -18.43
C SER A 80 -14.37 19.70 -17.06
N PHE A 81 -15.07 20.66 -16.45
CA PHE A 81 -14.76 21.14 -15.10
C PHE A 81 -14.89 20.02 -14.06
N ILE A 82 -16.01 19.29 -14.06
CA ILE A 82 -16.25 18.18 -13.10
C ILE A 82 -15.18 17.09 -13.25
N VAL A 83 -14.80 16.73 -14.47
CA VAL A 83 -13.79 15.70 -14.70
C VAL A 83 -12.41 16.16 -14.27
N MET A 84 -12.00 17.36 -14.66
CA MET A 84 -10.63 17.85 -14.46
C MET A 84 -10.38 18.38 -13.06
N GLU A 85 -11.37 19.04 -12.45
CA GLU A 85 -11.21 19.71 -11.15
C GLU A 85 -11.66 18.83 -9.96
N ASP A 86 -12.56 17.88 -10.20
CA ASP A 86 -13.06 17.03 -9.11
C ASP A 86 -12.69 15.56 -9.30
N LYS A 87 -13.18 14.90 -10.35
CA LYS A 87 -13.12 13.43 -10.46
C LYS A 87 -11.70 12.91 -10.66
N LEU A 88 -10.93 13.50 -11.57
CA LEU A 88 -9.59 13.04 -11.94
C LEU A 88 -8.58 13.28 -10.80
N PRO A 89 -8.50 14.48 -10.18
CA PRO A 89 -7.62 14.70 -9.04
C PRO A 89 -7.90 13.76 -7.87
N HIS A 90 -9.18 13.55 -7.53
CA HIS A 90 -9.55 12.63 -6.45
C HIS A 90 -9.17 11.17 -6.75
N ALA A 91 -9.35 10.72 -8.01
CA ALA A 91 -8.94 9.37 -8.40
C ALA A 91 -7.41 9.18 -8.33
N VAL A 92 -6.65 10.17 -8.80
CA VAL A 92 -5.18 10.15 -8.77
C VAL A 92 -4.67 10.20 -7.31
N LEU A 93 -5.21 11.11 -6.49
CA LEU A 93 -4.83 11.20 -5.07
C LEU A 93 -5.16 9.92 -4.31
N GLY A 94 -6.32 9.31 -4.58
CA GLY A 94 -6.69 8.01 -4.00
C GLY A 94 -5.71 6.89 -4.38
N ALA A 95 -5.29 6.84 -5.65
CA ALA A 95 -4.29 5.87 -6.10
C ALA A 95 -2.92 6.11 -5.45
N LEU A 96 -2.46 7.35 -5.36
CA LEU A 96 -1.20 7.72 -4.71
C LEU A 96 -1.23 7.41 -3.21
N ALA A 97 -2.33 7.72 -2.52
CA ALA A 97 -2.51 7.38 -1.12
C ALA A 97 -2.46 5.86 -0.91
N GLY A 98 -3.16 5.08 -1.74
CA GLY A 98 -3.13 3.62 -1.68
C GLY A 98 -1.73 3.04 -1.90
N LEU A 99 -0.96 3.60 -2.85
CA LEU A 99 0.46 3.23 -3.06
C LEU A 99 1.32 3.56 -1.83
N ALA A 100 1.15 4.74 -1.25
CA ALA A 100 1.89 5.17 -0.07
C ALA A 100 1.60 4.25 1.14
N PHE A 101 0.32 3.98 1.42
CA PHE A 101 -0.07 3.06 2.49
C PHE A 101 0.41 1.63 2.24
N GLY A 102 0.30 1.15 1.00
CA GLY A 102 0.77 -0.19 0.62
C GLY A 102 2.27 -0.36 0.80
N THR A 103 3.07 0.63 0.38
CA THR A 103 4.54 0.60 0.56
C THR A 103 4.93 0.74 2.03
N ALA A 104 4.30 1.64 2.78
CA ALA A 104 4.53 1.78 4.22
C ALA A 104 4.20 0.49 4.96
N GLY A 105 3.07 -0.14 4.66
CA GLY A 105 2.68 -1.43 5.23
C GLY A 105 3.68 -2.53 4.93
N ALA A 106 4.14 -2.65 3.68
CA ALA A 106 5.14 -3.64 3.28
C ALA A 106 6.47 -3.44 4.02
N VAL A 107 6.94 -2.20 4.14
CA VAL A 107 8.16 -1.87 4.90
C VAL A 107 8.00 -2.25 6.37
N PHE A 108 6.86 -1.92 6.98
CA PHE A 108 6.57 -2.23 8.38
C PHE A 108 6.56 -3.73 8.65
N GLN A 109 5.91 -4.52 7.78
CA GLN A 109 5.87 -5.98 7.89
C GLN A 109 7.26 -6.60 7.76
N LEU A 110 8.11 -6.08 6.86
CA LEU A 110 9.49 -6.54 6.69
C LEU A 110 10.35 -6.22 7.92
N LEU A 111 10.26 -4.99 8.45
CA LEU A 111 11.03 -4.57 9.63
C LEU A 111 10.68 -5.38 10.87
N LEU A 112 9.39 -5.56 11.13
CA LEU A 112 8.90 -6.26 12.30
C LEU A 112 8.87 -7.78 12.12
N ARG A 113 9.14 -8.28 10.91
CA ARG A 113 9.03 -9.70 10.52
C ARG A 113 7.68 -10.31 10.92
N ASN A 114 6.63 -9.50 10.88
CA ASN A 114 5.28 -9.87 11.26
C ASN A 114 4.31 -9.43 10.17
N PRO A 115 3.63 -10.36 9.48
CA PRO A 115 2.67 -10.02 8.42
C PRO A 115 1.41 -9.31 8.91
N LEU A 116 1.15 -9.31 10.23
CA LEU A 116 0.03 -8.59 10.83
C LEU A 116 0.40 -7.17 11.28
N ALA A 117 1.67 -6.78 11.15
CA ALA A 117 2.10 -5.44 11.50
C ALA A 117 1.57 -4.41 10.49
N SER A 118 1.02 -3.33 11.02
CA SER A 118 0.53 -2.20 10.25
C SER A 118 0.98 -0.90 10.92
N PRO A 119 1.38 0.13 10.17
CA PRO A 119 1.69 1.45 10.72
C PRO A 119 0.49 2.08 11.43
N ASP A 120 -0.73 1.70 11.07
CA ASP A 120 -1.98 2.17 11.68
C ASP A 120 -2.14 1.75 13.15
N VAL A 121 -1.61 0.59 13.53
CA VAL A 121 -1.66 0.09 14.92
C VAL A 121 -0.99 1.05 15.90
N ILE A 122 -0.03 1.85 15.45
CA ILE A 122 0.71 2.81 16.27
C ILE A 122 -0.04 4.15 16.39
N GLY A 123 -1.17 4.31 15.69
CA GLY A 123 -1.99 5.52 15.76
C GLY A 123 -1.47 6.70 14.92
N ILE A 124 -0.54 6.46 13.98
CA ILE A 124 0.02 7.52 13.12
C ILE A 124 -1.06 8.15 12.26
N SER A 125 -1.96 7.35 11.66
CA SER A 125 -3.05 7.86 10.83
C SER A 125 -4.07 8.65 11.63
N ALA A 126 -4.39 8.21 12.86
CA ALA A 126 -5.28 8.94 13.75
C ALA A 126 -4.68 10.30 14.13
N SER A 127 -3.38 10.34 14.44
CA SER A 127 -2.67 11.58 14.76
C SER A 127 -2.53 12.52 13.56
N ALA A 128 -2.36 11.98 12.35
CA ALA A 128 -2.41 12.76 11.12
C ALA A 128 -3.79 13.42 10.93
N SER A 129 -4.86 12.66 11.12
CA SER A 129 -6.23 13.17 11.02
C SER A 129 -6.49 14.25 12.07
N LEU A 130 -6.06 14.04 13.31
CA LEU A 130 -6.16 15.01 14.38
C LEU A 130 -5.41 16.32 14.04
N GLY A 131 -4.19 16.20 13.53
CA GLY A 131 -3.39 17.35 13.11
C GLY A 131 -4.04 18.14 11.97
N ALA A 132 -4.63 17.45 10.99
CA ALA A 132 -5.36 18.10 9.90
C ALA A 132 -6.61 18.81 10.42
N ILE A 133 -7.42 18.17 11.27
CA ILE A 133 -8.62 18.78 11.88
C ILE A 133 -8.23 19.99 12.75
N ALA A 134 -7.20 19.85 13.57
CA ALA A 134 -6.72 20.94 14.40
C ALA A 134 -6.25 22.14 13.57
N SER A 135 -5.53 21.91 12.46
CA SER A 135 -5.11 22.97 11.56
C SER A 135 -6.29 23.71 10.92
N ALA A 136 -7.35 22.99 10.56
CA ALA A 136 -8.59 23.60 10.08
C ALA A 136 -9.29 24.43 11.16
N ALA A 137 -9.44 23.84 12.36
CA ALA A 137 -10.22 24.42 13.45
C ALA A 137 -9.55 25.68 14.05
N PHE A 138 -8.24 25.64 14.27
CA PHE A 138 -7.51 26.71 14.96
C PHE A 138 -6.91 27.77 14.03
N PHE A 139 -6.56 27.37 12.80
CA PHE A 139 -5.87 28.24 11.83
C PHE A 139 -6.69 28.51 10.57
N GLY A 140 -7.91 27.95 10.45
CA GLY A 140 -8.73 28.06 9.25
C GLY A 140 -8.05 27.45 8.01
N ALA A 141 -7.13 26.50 8.20
CA ALA A 141 -6.33 25.92 7.14
C ALA A 141 -7.19 25.16 6.13
N ALA A 142 -6.89 25.31 4.83
CA ALA A 142 -7.52 24.59 3.73
C ALA A 142 -6.45 24.07 2.77
N GLY A 143 -6.78 23.13 1.90
CA GLY A 143 -5.86 22.61 0.88
C GLY A 143 -4.54 22.10 1.47
N LEU A 144 -3.42 22.72 1.06
CA LEU A 144 -2.07 22.37 1.53
C LEU A 144 -1.89 22.55 3.04
N GLY A 145 -2.62 23.48 3.68
CA GLY A 145 -2.57 23.68 5.13
C GLY A 145 -3.09 22.48 5.91
N LEU A 146 -4.13 21.82 5.42
CA LEU A 146 -4.63 20.56 5.99
C LEU A 146 -3.59 19.46 5.88
N ALA A 147 -2.94 19.33 4.71
CA ALA A 147 -1.89 18.35 4.50
C ALA A 147 -0.69 18.57 5.43
N ALA A 148 -0.27 19.83 5.58
CA ALA A 148 0.80 20.21 6.50
C ALA A 148 0.44 19.88 7.96
N GLY A 149 -0.78 20.20 8.40
CA GLY A 149 -1.29 19.84 9.72
C GLY A 149 -1.27 18.34 9.96
N GLY A 150 -1.70 17.57 8.98
CA GLY A 150 -1.66 16.10 9.02
C GLY A 150 -0.24 15.56 9.13
N LEU A 151 0.72 16.08 8.35
CA LEU A 151 2.13 15.67 8.43
C LEU A 151 2.75 16.01 9.79
N ILE A 152 2.45 17.18 10.33
CA ILE A 152 2.92 17.56 11.67
C ILE A 152 2.34 16.62 12.72
N GLY A 153 1.04 16.33 12.68
CA GLY A 153 0.38 15.41 13.60
C GLY A 153 0.99 14.00 13.55
N ALA A 154 1.20 13.46 12.34
CA ALA A 154 1.86 12.17 12.15
C ALA A 154 3.30 12.18 12.67
N GLY A 155 4.06 13.24 12.39
CA GLY A 155 5.43 13.41 12.84
C GLY A 155 5.55 13.46 14.37
N LEU A 156 4.68 14.22 15.02
CA LEU A 156 4.61 14.29 16.48
C LEU A 156 4.33 12.92 17.11
N ALA A 157 3.37 12.16 16.55
CA ALA A 157 3.10 10.81 17.01
C ALA A 157 4.30 9.88 16.85
N ALA A 158 4.98 9.93 15.71
CA ALA A 158 6.17 9.11 15.46
C ALA A 158 7.30 9.44 16.45
N VAL A 159 7.54 10.73 16.71
CA VAL A 159 8.53 11.17 17.70
C VAL A 159 8.12 10.73 19.11
N ALA A 160 6.86 10.88 19.50
CA ALA A 160 6.37 10.47 20.82
C ALA A 160 6.57 8.97 21.04
N VAL A 161 6.20 8.13 20.04
CA VAL A 161 6.41 6.67 20.11
C VAL A 161 7.89 6.32 20.21
N PHE A 162 8.74 7.00 19.44
CA PHE A 162 10.20 6.80 19.51
C PHE A 162 10.76 7.13 20.90
N LEU A 163 10.43 8.29 21.45
CA LEU A 163 10.89 8.72 22.77
C LEU A 163 10.41 7.78 23.88
N LEU A 164 9.15 7.35 23.85
CA LEU A 164 8.62 6.37 24.81
C LEU A 164 9.33 5.02 24.70
N SER A 165 9.64 4.58 23.47
CA SER A 165 10.38 3.33 23.24
C SER A 165 11.80 3.37 23.80
N VAL A 166 12.49 4.50 23.69
CA VAL A 166 13.85 4.68 24.25
C VAL A 166 13.80 4.76 25.78
N SER A 167 12.86 5.51 26.35
CA SER A 167 12.70 5.66 27.80
C SER A 167 12.34 4.33 28.48
N GLY A 168 11.50 3.51 27.85
CA GLY A 168 11.14 2.18 28.35
C GLY A 168 12.35 1.23 28.44
N ARG A 169 13.28 1.31 27.50
CA ARG A 169 14.53 0.52 27.53
C ARG A 169 15.47 0.96 28.64
N ALA A 170 15.53 2.26 28.94
CA ALA A 170 16.35 2.78 30.02
C ALA A 170 15.83 2.36 31.42
N ALA A 171 14.53 2.20 31.60
CA ALA A 171 13.91 1.74 32.83
C ALA A 171 14.06 0.22 33.09
N SER A 172 14.33 -0.56 32.05
CA SER A 172 14.54 -2.03 32.12
C SER A 172 16.02 -2.42 32.18
N GLY A 173 16.90 -1.58 32.69
CA GLY A 173 18.32 -1.84 32.88
C GLY A 173 18.57 -3.01 33.86
N PRO A 174 19.76 -3.69 33.80
CA PRO A 174 20.05 -4.97 34.47
C PRO A 174 20.23 -4.85 35.98
N GLY A 175 19.35 -4.15 36.69
CA GLY A 175 19.42 -3.89 38.12
C GLY A 175 18.13 -4.11 38.92
N ALA A 176 17.05 -4.60 38.31
CA ALA A 176 15.78 -4.78 39.01
C ALA A 176 15.46 -6.26 39.29
N GLY A 177 16.47 -7.01 39.68
CA GLY A 177 16.35 -8.43 40.03
C GLY A 177 17.31 -8.87 41.12
N GLU A 178 17.32 -8.18 42.29
CA GLU A 178 17.84 -8.71 43.56
C GLU A 178 16.81 -8.51 44.66
#